data_865c7fcc304aa9cb703b9cea22e5ee6c
#
_entry.id   865c7fcc304aa9cb703b9cea22e5ee6c
#
_cell.length_a   1.000
_cell.length_b   1.000
_cell.length_c   1.000
_cell.angle_alpha   90.00
_cell.angle_beta   90.00
_cell.angle_gamma   90.00
#
_symmetry.space_group_name_H-M   'P 1'
#
loop_
_entity.id
_entity.type
_entity.pdbx_description
1 polymer ?
#
loop_
_entity_poly.entity_id
_entity_poly.type
_entity_poly.pdbx_seq_one_letter_code
_entity_poly.pdbx_strand_id
1 'polypeptide(L)'
;SAYMPLVLDNGKSYILNIPYFAQNDELNLDIIIMVVITVNIAIVMMVLAFILSGLVAERVTRPLQMLNDKLKKMHVGGKNEKIVYNHADEVGRLVEEYNNMVDKLDESIVQLAKSERESAWREMARQIAHEIKNPLTPMKLNIQFMLRSLQMEDTEKFKERFRAVSGMLIEQIDNMAAIASAFSDFAKMSEAHNETFEVDELVRNCSLLFKNNTEELECDVEEGIRILADREQMRRVLINLLKNAEQSIPEGRQGVIRITVRKKEGKVEIRIRDNGQGIPENLREKIFQPNFTTKSSGMGLGLAICKRIIESMGGEIGFVSEVGV
;
A
#
# COMPACT_ATOMS: atom_id res chain seq x y z
N SER A 1 -30.24 -35.97 83.93
CA SER A 1 -29.66 -36.35 85.22
C SER A 1 -30.74 -37.17 86.00
N ALA A 2 -30.34 -38.32 86.50
CA ALA A 2 -31.16 -39.12 87.39
C ALA A 2 -30.78 -38.78 88.83
N TYR A 3 -31.83 -38.62 89.71
CA TYR A 3 -31.67 -38.35 91.15
C TYR A 3 -32.16 -39.55 91.94
N MET A 4 -31.26 -40.11 92.74
CA MET A 4 -31.60 -41.25 93.63
C MET A 4 -31.34 -40.88 95.06
N PRO A 5 -32.35 -40.99 95.96
CA PRO A 5 -32.17 -40.78 97.41
C PRO A 5 -31.37 -41.95 97.94
N LEU A 6 -30.25 -41.65 98.60
CA LEU A 6 -29.46 -42.57 99.37
C LEU A 6 -29.61 -42.26 100.83
N VAL A 7 -30.24 -43.24 101.61
CA VAL A 7 -30.39 -43.15 103.04
C VAL A 7 -29.28 -44.01 103.66
N LEU A 8 -28.39 -43.40 104.42
CA LEU A 8 -27.35 -44.09 105.16
C LEU A 8 -27.83 -44.51 106.55
N ASP A 9 -27.27 -45.51 107.09
CA ASP A 9 -27.61 -46.07 108.41
C ASP A 9 -27.62 -45.04 109.63
N ASN A 10 -27.04 -43.88 109.36
CA ASN A 10 -27.04 -42.78 110.37
C ASN A 10 -28.24 -41.81 110.30
N GLY A 11 -29.29 -42.16 109.54
CA GLY A 11 -30.51 -41.36 109.36
C GLY A 11 -30.38 -40.14 108.48
N LYS A 12 -29.26 -39.91 107.83
CA LYS A 12 -29.10 -38.79 106.89
C LYS A 12 -29.35 -39.22 105.45
N SER A 13 -30.19 -38.47 104.78
CA SER A 13 -30.49 -38.67 103.33
C SER A 13 -29.63 -37.78 102.48
N TYR A 14 -29.02 -38.39 101.47
CA TYR A 14 -28.23 -37.72 100.40
C TYR A 14 -28.94 -37.92 99.12
N ILE A 15 -28.83 -36.93 98.21
CA ILE A 15 -29.27 -37.06 96.82
C ILE A 15 -28.09 -37.33 95.94
N LEU A 16 -27.99 -38.54 95.38
CA LEU A 16 -27.00 -38.88 94.37
C LEU A 16 -27.53 -38.29 93.05
N ASN A 17 -26.82 -37.31 92.55
CA ASN A 17 -27.05 -36.80 91.21
C ASN A 17 -26.07 -37.52 90.24
N ILE A 18 -26.59 -38.33 89.35
CA ILE A 18 -25.83 -38.94 88.22
C ILE A 18 -26.11 -38.09 87.02
N PRO A 19 -25.15 -37.30 86.62
CA PRO A 19 -25.32 -36.55 85.34
C PRO A 19 -25.39 -37.56 84.21
N TYR A 20 -26.58 -37.72 83.67
CA TYR A 20 -26.80 -38.50 82.47
C TYR A 20 -26.45 -37.59 81.25
N PHE A 21 -25.31 -37.77 80.74
CA PHE A 21 -24.97 -37.22 79.42
C PHE A 21 -25.66 -38.13 78.40
N ALA A 22 -26.91 -37.82 78.02
CA ALA A 22 -27.47 -38.42 76.80
C ALA A 22 -26.60 -38.06 75.69
N GLN A 23 -25.92 -39.04 75.16
CA GLN A 23 -25.21 -38.93 73.90
C GLN A 23 -26.31 -38.64 72.87
N ASN A 24 -26.42 -37.37 72.43
CA ASN A 24 -27.43 -36.96 71.45
C ASN A 24 -26.98 -37.47 70.05
N ASP A 25 -27.00 -38.78 69.93
CA ASP A 25 -26.63 -39.40 68.60
C ASP A 25 -27.61 -38.96 67.50
N GLU A 26 -28.87 -38.71 67.86
CA GLU A 26 -29.84 -38.17 66.92
C GLU A 26 -29.47 -36.73 66.45
N LEU A 27 -29.08 -35.84 67.40
CA LEU A 27 -28.65 -34.49 67.06
C LEU A 27 -27.37 -34.49 66.19
N ASN A 28 -26.45 -35.39 66.45
CA ASN A 28 -25.22 -35.53 65.62
C ASN A 28 -25.59 -36.05 64.25
N LEU A 29 -26.55 -36.96 64.12
CA LEU A 29 -27.01 -37.46 62.84
C LEU A 29 -27.69 -36.35 61.99
N ASP A 30 -28.57 -35.54 62.59
CA ASP A 30 -29.22 -34.41 61.92
C ASP A 30 -28.24 -33.36 61.47
N ILE A 31 -27.19 -33.05 62.23
CA ILE A 31 -26.16 -32.14 61.89
C ILE A 31 -25.35 -32.71 60.64
N ILE A 32 -25.00 -33.99 60.63
CA ILE A 32 -24.31 -34.65 59.53
C ILE A 32 -25.17 -34.60 58.28
N ILE A 33 -26.47 -34.94 58.38
CA ILE A 33 -27.37 -34.87 57.22
C ILE A 33 -27.46 -33.43 56.70
N MET A 34 -27.60 -32.44 57.57
CA MET A 34 -27.63 -31.03 57.16
C MET A 34 -26.34 -30.58 56.45
N VAL A 35 -25.18 -30.98 56.97
CA VAL A 35 -23.88 -30.69 56.33
C VAL A 35 -23.77 -31.36 54.97
N VAL A 36 -24.14 -32.64 54.85
CA VAL A 36 -24.12 -33.37 53.58
C VAL A 36 -25.05 -32.73 52.57
N ILE A 37 -26.25 -32.34 52.93
CA ILE A 37 -27.20 -31.64 52.06
C ILE A 37 -26.60 -30.29 51.59
N THR A 38 -26.06 -29.53 52.53
CA THR A 38 -25.44 -28.21 52.23
C THR A 38 -24.28 -28.34 51.28
N VAL A 39 -23.38 -29.33 51.47
CA VAL A 39 -22.24 -29.60 50.57
C VAL A 39 -22.74 -30.04 49.20
N ASN A 40 -23.75 -30.90 49.11
CA ASN A 40 -24.32 -31.30 47.83
C ASN A 40 -24.93 -30.11 47.05
N ILE A 41 -25.67 -29.25 47.74
CA ILE A 41 -26.22 -28.01 47.15
C ILE A 41 -25.08 -27.11 46.65
N ALA A 42 -24.03 -26.94 47.44
CA ALA A 42 -22.87 -26.13 47.05
C ALA A 42 -22.18 -26.70 45.80
N ILE A 43 -22.02 -28.02 45.70
CA ILE A 43 -21.44 -28.69 44.52
C ILE A 43 -22.34 -28.46 43.29
N VAL A 44 -23.64 -28.64 43.40
CA VAL A 44 -24.59 -28.41 42.31
C VAL A 44 -24.54 -26.95 41.84
N MET A 45 -24.53 -26.01 42.78
CA MET A 45 -24.40 -24.57 42.44
C MET A 45 -23.06 -24.25 41.76
N MET A 46 -21.96 -24.87 42.18
CA MET A 46 -20.64 -24.70 41.57
C MET A 46 -20.63 -25.21 40.13
N VAL A 47 -21.18 -26.41 39.88
CA VAL A 47 -21.30 -26.99 38.53
C VAL A 47 -22.18 -26.11 37.65
N LEU A 48 -23.30 -25.63 38.16
CA LEU A 48 -24.19 -24.73 37.41
C LEU A 48 -23.49 -23.42 37.05
N ALA A 49 -22.76 -22.81 38.00
CA ALA A 49 -21.99 -21.59 37.75
C ALA A 49 -20.90 -21.81 36.73
N PHE A 50 -20.22 -22.95 36.74
CA PHE A 50 -19.21 -23.30 35.74
C PHE A 50 -19.82 -23.43 34.35
N ILE A 51 -20.94 -24.12 34.20
CA ILE A 51 -21.66 -24.26 32.92
C ILE A 51 -22.10 -22.88 32.41
N LEU A 52 -22.70 -22.05 33.28
CA LEU A 52 -23.17 -20.70 32.92
C LEU A 52 -21.99 -19.82 32.47
N SER A 53 -20.87 -19.88 33.21
CA SER A 53 -19.66 -19.15 32.85
C SER A 53 -19.13 -19.55 31.48
N GLY A 54 -19.13 -20.85 31.14
CA GLY A 54 -18.76 -21.34 29.80
C GLY A 54 -19.66 -20.81 28.71
N LEU A 55 -20.97 -20.82 28.91
CA LEU A 55 -21.95 -20.28 27.96
C LEU A 55 -21.77 -18.79 27.70
N VAL A 56 -21.55 -18.01 28.76
CA VAL A 56 -21.28 -16.57 28.65
C VAL A 56 -19.97 -16.31 27.94
N ALA A 57 -18.92 -17.07 28.23
CA ALA A 57 -17.62 -16.94 27.58
C ALA A 57 -17.72 -17.20 26.06
N GLU A 58 -18.46 -18.22 25.63
CA GLU A 58 -18.62 -18.55 24.21
C GLU A 58 -19.52 -17.58 23.45
N ARG A 59 -20.64 -17.16 24.04
CA ARG A 59 -21.64 -16.32 23.35
C ARG A 59 -21.35 -14.82 23.39
N VAL A 60 -20.62 -14.35 24.41
CA VAL A 60 -20.40 -12.91 24.61
C VAL A 60 -18.92 -12.55 24.56
N THR A 61 -18.09 -13.19 25.39
CA THR A 61 -16.72 -12.76 25.57
C THR A 61 -15.86 -13.00 24.34
N ARG A 62 -15.92 -14.19 23.74
CA ARG A 62 -15.12 -14.52 22.55
C ARG A 62 -15.44 -13.66 21.33
N PRO A 63 -16.73 -13.46 20.95
CA PRO A 63 -17.04 -12.59 19.80
C PRO A 63 -16.65 -11.13 20.04
N LEU A 64 -16.80 -10.60 21.26
CA LEU A 64 -16.35 -9.24 21.59
C LEU A 64 -14.82 -9.10 21.50
N GLN A 65 -14.06 -10.12 21.91
CA GLN A 65 -12.61 -10.13 21.73
C GLN A 65 -12.24 -10.14 20.24
N MET A 66 -12.90 -11.00 19.45
CA MET A 66 -12.68 -11.02 17.99
C MET A 66 -12.96 -9.65 17.35
N LEU A 67 -14.08 -9.02 17.73
CA LEU A 67 -14.44 -7.69 17.24
C LEU A 67 -13.36 -6.64 17.60
N ASN A 68 -12.92 -6.64 18.86
CA ASN A 68 -11.86 -5.74 19.33
C ASN A 68 -10.54 -5.95 18.58
N ASP A 69 -10.14 -7.20 18.33
CA ASP A 69 -8.92 -7.53 17.61
C ASP A 69 -9.00 -7.14 16.14
N LYS A 70 -10.15 -7.32 15.49
CA LYS A 70 -10.37 -6.89 14.11
C LYS A 70 -10.41 -5.36 13.99
N LEU A 71 -11.06 -4.66 14.96
CA LEU A 71 -11.06 -3.19 15.02
C LEU A 71 -9.64 -2.63 15.16
N LYS A 72 -8.80 -3.21 16.04
CA LYS A 72 -7.39 -2.79 16.19
C LYS A 72 -6.54 -3.01 14.96
N LYS A 73 -6.86 -4.00 14.15
CA LYS A 73 -6.15 -4.36 12.91
C LYS A 73 -6.74 -3.69 11.68
N MET A 74 -7.80 -2.89 11.83
CA MET A 74 -8.40 -2.17 10.71
C MET A 74 -7.42 -1.13 10.16
N HIS A 75 -7.15 -1.19 8.85
CA HIS A 75 -6.25 -0.29 8.15
C HIS A 75 -6.94 0.30 6.93
N VAL A 76 -6.72 1.58 6.70
CA VAL A 76 -7.13 2.25 5.47
C VAL A 76 -6.24 1.77 4.33
N GLY A 77 -6.83 1.14 3.31
CA GLY A 77 -6.08 0.58 2.16
C GLY A 77 -5.60 -0.87 2.34
N GLY A 78 -5.87 -1.50 3.48
CA GLY A 78 -5.64 -2.93 3.71
C GLY A 78 -6.90 -3.76 3.45
N LYS A 79 -6.73 -5.07 3.27
CA LYS A 79 -7.85 -6.00 3.15
C LYS A 79 -8.45 -6.25 4.54
N ASN A 80 -9.53 -5.52 4.87
CA ASN A 80 -10.26 -5.71 6.11
C ASN A 80 -11.20 -6.91 5.97
N GLU A 81 -11.13 -7.84 6.92
CA GLU A 81 -11.93 -9.06 6.88
C GLU A 81 -13.23 -8.88 7.65
N LYS A 82 -14.34 -9.30 7.06
CA LYS A 82 -15.64 -9.38 7.72
C LYS A 82 -15.67 -10.48 8.78
N ILE A 83 -16.47 -10.27 9.81
CA ILE A 83 -16.69 -11.25 10.87
C ILE A 83 -17.95 -12.04 10.52
N VAL A 84 -17.86 -13.38 10.59
CA VAL A 84 -19.02 -14.27 10.45
C VAL A 84 -19.52 -14.60 11.85
N TYR A 85 -20.79 -14.23 12.15
CA TYR A 85 -21.46 -14.49 13.42
C TYR A 85 -22.91 -14.88 13.16
N ASN A 86 -23.30 -16.07 13.62
CA ASN A 86 -24.57 -16.70 13.19
C ASN A 86 -25.69 -16.58 14.24
N HIS A 87 -25.58 -15.70 15.23
CA HIS A 87 -26.60 -15.51 16.24
C HIS A 87 -27.28 -14.13 16.08
N ALA A 88 -28.60 -14.11 16.25
CA ALA A 88 -29.42 -12.89 16.18
C ALA A 88 -29.60 -12.28 17.59
N ASP A 89 -28.50 -11.85 18.18
CA ASP A 89 -28.44 -11.21 19.49
C ASP A 89 -27.79 -9.81 19.40
N GLU A 90 -27.57 -9.15 20.53
CA GLU A 90 -26.94 -7.82 20.59
C GLU A 90 -25.52 -7.84 20.03
N VAL A 91 -24.81 -8.94 20.19
CA VAL A 91 -23.46 -9.12 19.63
C VAL A 91 -23.53 -9.24 18.10
N GLY A 92 -24.54 -9.97 17.58
CA GLY A 92 -24.79 -10.09 16.15
C GLY A 92 -25.03 -8.73 15.48
N ARG A 93 -25.81 -7.85 16.15
CA ARG A 93 -26.00 -6.46 15.66
C ARG A 93 -24.71 -5.66 15.63
N LEU A 94 -23.85 -5.79 16.64
CA LEU A 94 -22.54 -5.13 16.65
C LEU A 94 -21.62 -5.64 15.53
N VAL A 95 -21.64 -6.94 15.26
CA VAL A 95 -20.90 -7.54 14.15
C VAL A 95 -21.42 -7.05 12.80
N GLU A 96 -22.74 -6.93 12.64
CA GLU A 96 -23.35 -6.40 11.43
C GLU A 96 -22.94 -4.94 11.20
N GLU A 97 -22.97 -4.09 12.22
CA GLU A 97 -22.50 -2.71 12.12
C GLU A 97 -21.01 -2.60 11.81
N TYR A 98 -20.17 -3.48 12.37
CA TYR A 98 -18.78 -3.58 12.00
C TYR A 98 -18.59 -3.94 10.51
N ASN A 99 -19.32 -4.96 10.02
CA ASN A 99 -19.24 -5.38 8.62
C ASN A 99 -19.73 -4.27 7.67
N ASN A 100 -20.79 -3.54 8.04
CA ASN A 100 -21.27 -2.37 7.30
C ASN A 100 -20.23 -1.23 7.28
N MET A 101 -19.49 -1.04 8.36
CA MET A 101 -18.41 -0.06 8.41
C MET A 101 -17.24 -0.45 7.51
N VAL A 102 -16.88 -1.75 7.46
CA VAL A 102 -15.87 -2.27 6.51
C VAL A 102 -16.29 -1.99 5.07
N ASP A 103 -17.54 -2.28 4.69
CA ASP A 103 -18.04 -2.00 3.34
C ASP A 103 -17.99 -0.51 2.98
N LYS A 104 -18.43 0.36 3.89
CA LYS A 104 -18.38 1.82 3.69
C LYS A 104 -16.94 2.33 3.58
N LEU A 105 -16.01 1.75 4.34
CA LEU A 105 -14.59 2.10 4.25
C LEU A 105 -14.03 1.74 2.89
N ASP A 106 -14.29 0.52 2.40
CA ASP A 106 -13.83 0.06 1.09
C ASP A 106 -14.43 0.92 -0.04
N GLU A 107 -15.73 1.24 0.03
CA GLU A 107 -16.36 2.16 -0.92
C GLU A 107 -15.74 3.56 -0.89
N SER A 108 -15.46 4.08 0.31
CA SER A 108 -14.83 5.40 0.47
C SER A 108 -13.42 5.44 -0.12
N ILE A 109 -12.65 4.37 0.04
CA ILE A 109 -11.30 4.24 -0.54
C ILE A 109 -11.38 4.28 -2.07
N VAL A 110 -12.31 3.53 -2.66
CA VAL A 110 -12.52 3.52 -4.12
C VAL A 110 -12.94 4.91 -4.63
N GLN A 111 -13.84 5.59 -3.92
CA GLN A 111 -14.27 6.95 -4.28
C GLN A 111 -13.14 7.97 -4.14
N LEU A 112 -12.32 7.85 -3.10
CA LEU A 112 -11.17 8.72 -2.88
C LEU A 112 -10.13 8.55 -3.98
N ALA A 113 -9.79 7.31 -4.32
CA ALA A 113 -8.88 6.99 -5.42
C ALA A 113 -9.40 7.53 -6.77
N LYS A 114 -10.72 7.41 -7.02
CA LYS A 114 -11.36 7.99 -8.20
C LYS A 114 -11.27 9.52 -8.21
N SER A 115 -11.56 10.17 -7.09
CA SER A 115 -11.50 11.65 -6.98
C SER A 115 -10.07 12.18 -7.15
N GLU A 116 -9.08 11.53 -6.55
CA GLU A 116 -7.68 11.88 -6.75
C GLU A 116 -7.25 11.74 -8.21
N ARG A 117 -7.69 10.65 -8.86
CA ARG A 117 -7.44 10.42 -10.28
C ARG A 117 -8.06 11.52 -11.14
N GLU A 118 -9.32 11.89 -10.88
CA GLU A 118 -10.01 12.97 -11.62
C GLU A 118 -9.35 14.33 -11.39
N SER A 119 -8.85 14.60 -10.18
CA SER A 119 -8.10 15.82 -9.88
C SER A 119 -6.77 15.87 -10.65
N ALA A 120 -6.00 14.80 -10.60
CA ALA A 120 -4.76 14.68 -11.37
C ALA A 120 -5.00 14.79 -12.88
N TRP A 121 -6.10 14.22 -13.39
CA TRP A 121 -6.51 14.36 -14.78
C TRP A 121 -6.81 15.81 -15.18
N ARG A 122 -7.57 16.53 -14.36
CA ARG A 122 -7.90 17.95 -14.62
C ARG A 122 -6.67 18.84 -14.62
N GLU A 123 -5.76 18.61 -13.67
CA GLU A 123 -4.51 19.36 -13.59
C GLU A 123 -3.64 19.10 -14.83
N MET A 124 -3.50 17.83 -15.21
CA MET A 124 -2.74 17.44 -16.39
C MET A 124 -3.34 17.95 -17.68
N ALA A 125 -4.66 17.89 -17.84
CA ALA A 125 -5.32 18.45 -19.04
C ALA A 125 -5.08 19.95 -19.17
N ARG A 126 -5.09 20.69 -18.07
CA ARG A 126 -4.75 22.12 -18.06
C ARG A 126 -3.28 22.36 -18.44
N GLN A 127 -2.38 21.58 -17.90
CA GLN A 127 -0.96 21.62 -18.22
C GLN A 127 -0.70 21.38 -19.70
N ILE A 128 -1.26 20.30 -20.25
CA ILE A 128 -1.12 19.95 -21.65
C ILE A 128 -1.66 21.04 -22.58
N ALA A 129 -2.79 21.63 -22.23
CA ALA A 129 -3.32 22.76 -22.98
C ALA A 129 -2.31 23.93 -23.03
N HIS A 130 -1.63 24.21 -21.93
CA HIS A 130 -0.56 25.21 -21.88
C HIS A 130 0.68 24.77 -22.70
N GLU A 131 1.11 23.51 -22.58
CA GLU A 131 2.28 23.00 -23.30
C GLU A 131 2.04 22.86 -24.81
N ILE A 132 0.82 22.61 -25.24
CA ILE A 132 0.43 22.66 -26.68
C ILE A 132 0.40 24.13 -27.17
N LYS A 133 -0.10 25.07 -26.37
CA LYS A 133 -0.16 26.47 -26.76
C LYS A 133 1.23 27.09 -26.94
N ASN A 134 2.21 26.67 -26.14
CA ASN A 134 3.58 27.19 -26.16
C ASN A 134 4.27 27.03 -27.52
N PRO A 135 4.32 25.85 -28.17
CA PRO A 135 4.89 25.68 -29.51
C PRO A 135 3.99 26.27 -30.63
N LEU A 136 2.67 26.24 -30.45
CA LEU A 136 1.75 26.74 -31.48
C LEU A 136 1.92 28.25 -31.76
N THR A 137 2.18 29.05 -30.74
CA THR A 137 2.37 30.49 -30.88
C THR A 137 3.59 30.85 -31.73
N PRO A 138 4.82 30.33 -31.45
CA PRO A 138 6.00 30.59 -32.31
C PRO A 138 5.83 29.96 -33.70
N MET A 139 5.22 28.77 -33.84
CA MET A 139 4.95 28.19 -35.15
C MET A 139 4.10 29.13 -36.00
N LYS A 140 3.00 29.64 -35.47
CA LYS A 140 2.13 30.61 -36.15
C LYS A 140 2.91 31.88 -36.58
N LEU A 141 3.71 32.43 -35.63
CA LEU A 141 4.53 33.61 -35.91
C LEU A 141 5.57 33.34 -37.01
N ASN A 142 6.23 32.19 -36.98
CA ASN A 142 7.21 31.79 -37.97
C ASN A 142 6.60 31.61 -39.38
N ILE A 143 5.40 31.01 -39.46
CA ILE A 143 4.66 30.89 -40.70
C ILE A 143 4.25 32.28 -41.22
N GLN A 144 3.76 33.17 -40.35
CA GLN A 144 3.39 34.54 -40.72
C GLN A 144 4.62 35.33 -41.22
N PHE A 145 5.77 35.14 -40.57
CA PHE A 145 7.03 35.76 -40.99
C PHE A 145 7.45 35.23 -42.34
N MET A 146 7.36 33.92 -42.62
CA MET A 146 7.64 33.31 -43.89
C MET A 146 6.75 33.85 -45.01
N LEU A 147 5.42 33.98 -44.74
CA LEU A 147 4.49 34.56 -45.72
C LEU A 147 4.84 36.00 -46.09
N ARG A 148 5.30 36.83 -45.13
CA ARG A 148 5.79 38.18 -45.40
C ARG A 148 7.11 38.17 -46.20
N SER A 149 7.97 37.20 -45.95
CA SER A 149 9.27 37.08 -46.65
C SER A 149 9.14 36.63 -48.11
N LEU A 150 7.99 36.09 -48.54
CA LEU A 150 7.70 35.79 -49.96
C LEU A 150 7.74 37.02 -50.89
N GLN A 151 7.59 38.23 -50.32
CA GLN A 151 7.63 39.49 -51.07
C GLN A 151 9.06 40.06 -51.22
N MET A 152 10.10 39.34 -50.74
CA MET A 152 11.49 39.80 -50.84
C MET A 152 12.08 39.43 -52.17
N GLU A 153 12.82 40.35 -52.81
CA GLU A 153 13.50 40.11 -54.11
C GLU A 153 14.71 39.17 -54.03
N ASP A 154 15.30 38.95 -52.83
CA ASP A 154 16.49 38.13 -52.63
C ASP A 154 16.14 36.66 -52.42
N THR A 155 16.23 35.87 -53.47
CA THR A 155 15.87 34.44 -53.49
C THR A 155 16.76 33.57 -52.58
N GLU A 156 18.07 33.85 -52.45
CA GLU A 156 18.97 33.03 -51.62
C GLU A 156 18.73 33.26 -50.14
N LYS A 157 18.56 34.50 -49.73
CA LYS A 157 18.18 34.80 -48.33
C LYS A 157 16.82 34.22 -47.95
N PHE A 158 15.89 34.16 -48.92
CA PHE A 158 14.61 33.48 -48.68
C PHE A 158 14.78 31.98 -48.48
N LYS A 159 15.59 31.30 -49.27
CA LYS A 159 15.90 29.86 -49.13
C LYS A 159 16.54 29.51 -47.79
N GLU A 160 17.51 30.29 -47.32
CA GLU A 160 18.15 30.10 -46.01
C GLU A 160 17.13 30.24 -44.88
N ARG A 161 16.33 31.30 -44.90
CA ARG A 161 15.26 31.50 -43.91
C ARG A 161 14.23 30.42 -43.96
N PHE A 162 13.81 29.95 -45.12
CA PHE A 162 12.87 28.86 -45.29
C PHE A 162 13.39 27.57 -44.65
N ARG A 163 14.66 27.22 -44.87
CA ARG A 163 15.29 26.04 -44.26
C ARG A 163 15.32 26.17 -42.73
N ALA A 164 15.73 27.31 -42.19
CA ALA A 164 15.80 27.56 -40.76
C ALA A 164 14.43 27.49 -40.12
N VAL A 165 13.41 28.15 -40.65
CA VAL A 165 12.04 28.13 -40.13
C VAL A 165 11.43 26.74 -40.28
N SER A 166 11.61 26.05 -41.39
CA SER A 166 11.11 24.69 -41.58
C SER A 166 11.71 23.70 -40.56
N GLY A 167 13.02 23.84 -40.28
CA GLY A 167 13.67 23.04 -39.22
C GLY A 167 13.03 23.29 -37.84
N MET A 168 12.86 24.55 -37.48
CA MET A 168 12.18 24.91 -36.20
C MET A 168 10.73 24.40 -36.14
N LEU A 169 9.97 24.44 -37.25
CA LEU A 169 8.60 23.95 -37.29
C LEU A 169 8.54 22.45 -37.11
N ILE A 170 9.44 21.70 -37.76
CA ILE A 170 9.54 20.24 -37.58
C ILE A 170 9.85 19.91 -36.13
N GLU A 171 10.83 20.55 -35.52
CA GLU A 171 11.17 20.36 -34.11
C GLU A 171 9.97 20.62 -33.17
N GLN A 172 9.18 21.69 -33.43
CA GLN A 172 7.99 21.98 -32.64
C GLN A 172 6.88 20.93 -32.85
N ILE A 173 6.70 20.39 -34.05
CA ILE A 173 5.78 19.31 -34.36
C ILE A 173 6.17 18.03 -33.58
N ASP A 174 7.45 17.68 -33.60
CA ASP A 174 7.99 16.51 -32.90
C ASP A 174 7.78 16.65 -31.38
N ASN A 175 8.00 17.84 -30.85
CA ASN A 175 7.71 18.14 -29.44
C ASN A 175 6.22 17.97 -29.11
N MET A 176 5.31 18.45 -29.97
CA MET A 176 3.87 18.26 -29.78
C MET A 176 3.47 16.78 -29.88
N ALA A 177 4.05 16.01 -30.80
CA ALA A 177 3.81 14.59 -30.90
C ALA A 177 4.26 13.84 -29.62
N ALA A 178 5.41 14.23 -29.06
CA ALA A 178 5.88 13.70 -27.78
C ALA A 178 4.91 14.02 -26.61
N ILE A 179 4.38 15.26 -26.56
CA ILE A 179 3.37 15.67 -25.57
C ILE A 179 2.10 14.83 -25.71
N ALA A 180 1.58 14.66 -26.91
CA ALA A 180 0.39 13.87 -27.18
C ALA A 180 0.58 12.39 -26.83
N SER A 181 1.75 11.82 -27.15
CA SER A 181 2.09 10.44 -26.76
C SER A 181 2.12 10.25 -25.26
N ALA A 182 2.79 11.13 -24.52
CA ALA A 182 2.86 11.03 -23.07
C ALA A 182 1.50 11.20 -22.39
N PHE A 183 0.63 12.06 -22.96
CA PHE A 183 -0.75 12.18 -22.49
C PHE A 183 -1.57 10.90 -22.75
N SER A 184 -1.47 10.36 -23.96
CA SER A 184 -2.12 9.09 -24.30
C SER A 184 -1.69 7.97 -23.36
N ASP A 185 -0.41 7.94 -23.06
CA ASP A 185 0.17 6.99 -22.14
C ASP A 185 -0.33 7.17 -20.70
N PHE A 186 -0.47 8.40 -20.25
CA PHE A 186 -1.07 8.69 -18.94
C PHE A 186 -2.56 8.31 -18.90
N ALA A 187 -3.29 8.56 -19.98
CA ALA A 187 -4.71 8.21 -20.11
C ALA A 187 -4.95 6.69 -20.03
N LYS A 188 -4.05 5.89 -20.60
CA LYS A 188 -4.10 4.43 -20.61
C LYS A 188 -3.72 3.77 -19.27
N MET A 189 -3.34 4.53 -18.23
CA MET A 189 -3.04 4.02 -16.89
C MET A 189 -4.31 3.58 -16.13
N SER A 190 -5.27 2.91 -16.79
CA SER A 190 -6.43 2.32 -16.15
C SER A 190 -6.16 0.84 -15.92
N GLU A 191 -6.50 0.27 -14.81
CA GLU A 191 -6.43 -1.14 -14.39
C GLU A 191 -5.11 -1.87 -14.72
N ALA A 192 -4.29 -2.03 -13.67
CA ALA A 192 -3.06 -2.81 -13.74
C ALA A 192 -3.41 -4.28 -14.08
N HIS A 193 -2.92 -4.79 -15.21
CA HIS A 193 -3.00 -6.19 -15.56
C HIS A 193 -1.78 -6.93 -15.00
N ASN A 194 -1.90 -7.36 -13.74
CA ASN A 194 -0.81 -8.10 -13.10
C ASN A 194 -0.69 -9.50 -13.68
N GLU A 195 0.49 -9.81 -14.20
CA GLU A 195 0.89 -11.14 -14.67
C GLU A 195 2.23 -11.54 -14.07
N THR A 196 2.50 -12.84 -14.04
CA THR A 196 3.81 -13.33 -13.59
C THR A 196 4.73 -13.47 -14.80
N PHE A 197 5.84 -12.72 -14.79
CA PHE A 197 6.82 -12.74 -15.88
C PHE A 197 8.26 -12.74 -15.38
N GLU A 198 9.20 -13.07 -16.25
CA GLU A 198 10.63 -13.05 -15.97
C GLU A 198 11.21 -11.66 -16.24
N VAL A 199 11.87 -11.11 -15.22
CA VAL A 199 12.41 -9.72 -15.27
C VAL A 199 13.61 -9.63 -16.20
N ASP A 200 14.44 -10.67 -16.26
CA ASP A 200 15.61 -10.74 -17.12
C ASP A 200 15.24 -10.65 -18.60
N GLU A 201 14.19 -11.35 -19.05
CA GLU A 201 13.68 -11.26 -20.41
C GLU A 201 13.23 -9.83 -20.74
N LEU A 202 12.44 -9.21 -19.82
CA LEU A 202 11.95 -7.86 -20.02
C LEU A 202 13.09 -6.83 -20.12
N VAL A 203 14.08 -6.92 -19.22
CA VAL A 203 15.24 -6.01 -19.20
C VAL A 203 16.08 -6.17 -20.46
N ARG A 204 16.38 -7.41 -20.89
CA ARG A 204 17.11 -7.69 -22.11
C ARG A 204 16.39 -7.11 -23.34
N ASN A 205 15.07 -7.31 -23.43
CA ASN A 205 14.28 -6.77 -24.55
C ASN A 205 14.28 -5.23 -24.58
N CYS A 206 14.18 -4.58 -23.42
CA CYS A 206 14.28 -3.12 -23.34
C CYS A 206 15.68 -2.62 -23.68
N SER A 207 16.75 -3.28 -23.25
CA SER A 207 18.12 -2.88 -23.49
C SER A 207 18.50 -2.93 -24.98
N LEU A 208 17.95 -3.87 -25.75
CA LEU A 208 18.18 -3.97 -27.20
C LEU A 208 17.77 -2.69 -27.96
N LEU A 209 16.77 -1.96 -27.49
CA LEU A 209 16.32 -0.72 -28.12
C LEU A 209 17.33 0.41 -28.02
N PHE A 210 18.25 0.37 -27.04
CA PHE A 210 19.25 1.41 -26.78
C PHE A 210 20.66 1.02 -27.21
N LYS A 211 20.87 -0.23 -27.65
CA LYS A 211 22.19 -0.75 -27.99
C LYS A 211 22.88 -0.02 -29.18
N ASN A 212 22.09 0.57 -30.06
CA ASN A 212 22.62 1.29 -31.20
C ASN A 212 23.02 2.75 -30.92
N ASN A 213 22.50 3.31 -29.82
CA ASN A 213 22.65 4.72 -29.46
C ASN A 213 23.63 4.93 -28.29
N THR A 214 24.00 3.86 -27.58
CA THR A 214 24.92 3.91 -26.44
C THR A 214 26.13 3.06 -26.76
N GLU A 215 27.33 3.64 -26.66
CA GLU A 215 28.57 2.95 -27.03
C GLU A 215 28.85 1.72 -26.16
N GLU A 216 28.45 1.77 -24.87
CA GLU A 216 28.61 0.66 -23.93
C GLU A 216 27.35 0.49 -23.07
N LEU A 217 26.56 -0.55 -23.36
CA LEU A 217 25.40 -0.96 -22.57
C LEU A 217 25.66 -2.33 -21.96
N GLU A 218 25.91 -2.36 -20.64
CA GLU A 218 26.15 -3.59 -19.88
C GLU A 218 24.87 -4.05 -19.15
N CYS A 219 24.54 -5.34 -19.28
CA CYS A 219 23.43 -5.96 -18.57
C CYS A 219 23.96 -7.10 -17.68
N ASP A 220 23.94 -6.87 -16.36
CA ASP A 220 24.28 -7.86 -15.35
C ASP A 220 22.99 -8.28 -14.62
N VAL A 221 22.32 -9.27 -15.17
CA VAL A 221 20.97 -9.66 -14.78
C VAL A 221 20.98 -11.08 -14.26
N GLU A 222 20.53 -11.28 -13.05
CA GLU A 222 20.31 -12.60 -12.45
C GLU A 222 19.11 -13.26 -13.12
N GLU A 223 19.31 -14.48 -13.66
CA GLU A 223 18.31 -15.22 -14.44
C GLU A 223 17.24 -15.86 -13.54
N GLY A 224 16.04 -16.05 -14.10
CA GLY A 224 14.93 -16.75 -13.44
C GLY A 224 14.23 -15.97 -12.33
N ILE A 225 14.47 -14.67 -12.24
CA ILE A 225 13.72 -13.80 -11.32
C ILE A 225 12.34 -13.52 -11.89
N ARG A 226 11.29 -13.99 -11.17
CA ARG A 226 9.89 -13.78 -11.54
C ARG A 226 9.21 -12.83 -10.58
N ILE A 227 8.42 -11.89 -11.10
CA ILE A 227 7.59 -10.96 -10.34
C ILE A 227 6.13 -11.02 -10.81
N LEU A 228 5.22 -10.68 -9.90
CA LEU A 228 3.80 -10.45 -10.20
C LEU A 228 3.58 -8.95 -10.31
N ALA A 229 3.45 -8.45 -11.54
CA ALA A 229 3.28 -7.02 -11.82
C ALA A 229 2.67 -6.83 -13.22
N ASP A 230 2.34 -5.61 -13.57
CA ASP A 230 1.96 -5.25 -14.93
C ASP A 230 3.23 -5.13 -15.81
N ARG A 231 3.43 -6.11 -16.70
CA ARG A 231 4.61 -6.21 -17.57
C ARG A 231 4.76 -4.99 -18.47
N GLU A 232 3.66 -4.47 -19.01
CA GLU A 232 3.68 -3.33 -19.93
C GLU A 232 4.03 -2.03 -19.20
N GLN A 233 3.50 -1.83 -18.00
CA GLN A 233 3.87 -0.68 -17.18
C GLN A 233 5.33 -0.76 -16.71
N MET A 234 5.83 -1.94 -16.35
CA MET A 234 7.24 -2.13 -16.02
C MET A 234 8.15 -1.86 -17.20
N ARG A 235 7.78 -2.34 -18.41
CA ARG A 235 8.49 -2.03 -19.66
C ARG A 235 8.60 -0.51 -19.87
N ARG A 236 7.53 0.21 -19.64
CA ARG A 236 7.47 1.67 -19.74
C ARG A 236 8.40 2.37 -18.76
N VAL A 237 8.45 1.90 -17.50
CA VAL A 237 9.40 2.41 -16.49
C VAL A 237 10.83 2.23 -16.97
N LEU A 238 11.18 1.02 -17.43
CA LEU A 238 12.53 0.72 -17.91
C LEU A 238 12.93 1.61 -19.11
N ILE A 239 12.05 1.76 -20.09
CA ILE A 239 12.30 2.61 -21.27
C ILE A 239 12.49 4.07 -20.86
N ASN A 240 11.66 4.61 -19.94
CA ASN A 240 11.80 5.97 -19.45
C ASN A 240 13.13 6.19 -18.71
N LEU A 241 13.53 5.25 -17.86
CA LEU A 241 14.79 5.35 -17.12
C LEU A 241 16.00 5.23 -18.04
N LEU A 242 15.98 4.30 -19.01
CA LEU A 242 17.06 4.15 -20.00
C LEU A 242 17.19 5.38 -20.90
N LYS A 243 16.07 5.94 -21.36
CA LYS A 243 16.06 7.19 -22.12
C LYS A 243 16.61 8.36 -21.30
N ASN A 244 16.30 8.43 -20.02
CA ASN A 244 16.87 9.45 -19.13
C ASN A 244 18.37 9.26 -18.95
N ALA A 245 18.85 8.03 -18.78
CA ALA A 245 20.27 7.69 -18.69
C ALA A 245 21.02 8.09 -19.97
N GLU A 246 20.53 7.69 -21.14
CA GLU A 246 21.10 8.08 -22.45
C GLU A 246 21.19 9.60 -22.59
N GLN A 247 20.11 10.30 -22.30
CA GLN A 247 20.04 11.76 -22.43
C GLN A 247 20.83 12.55 -21.38
N SER A 248 21.30 11.89 -20.31
CA SER A 248 22.14 12.52 -19.28
C SER A 248 23.60 12.62 -19.69
N ILE A 249 24.00 11.86 -20.71
CA ILE A 249 25.38 11.76 -21.17
C ILE A 249 25.68 12.98 -22.08
N PRO A 250 26.68 13.80 -21.74
CA PRO A 250 27.06 14.96 -22.56
C PRO A 250 27.59 14.54 -23.90
N GLU A 251 27.40 15.38 -24.94
CA GLU A 251 28.01 15.19 -26.27
C GLU A 251 29.54 15.11 -26.16
N GLY A 252 30.13 14.13 -26.79
CA GLY A 252 31.59 13.89 -26.79
C GLY A 252 32.11 13.05 -25.65
N ARG A 253 31.25 12.61 -24.72
CA ARG A 253 31.59 11.61 -23.68
C ARG A 253 31.15 10.23 -24.14
N GLN A 254 32.05 9.24 -24.02
CA GLN A 254 31.67 7.83 -24.20
C GLN A 254 30.58 7.44 -23.19
N GLY A 255 29.40 7.12 -23.70
CA GLY A 255 28.23 6.78 -22.86
C GLY A 255 28.31 5.36 -22.35
N VAL A 256 28.30 5.20 -21.03
CA VAL A 256 28.24 3.90 -20.34
C VAL A 256 26.98 3.83 -19.55
N ILE A 257 26.13 2.84 -19.88
CA ILE A 257 24.91 2.54 -19.07
C ILE A 257 25.02 1.10 -18.58
N ARG A 258 24.85 0.89 -17.28
CA ARG A 258 24.85 -0.43 -16.66
C ARG A 258 23.52 -0.73 -16.01
N ILE A 259 22.91 -1.87 -16.36
CA ILE A 259 21.67 -2.38 -15.77
C ILE A 259 22.04 -3.57 -14.90
N THR A 260 21.61 -3.55 -13.63
CA THR A 260 21.79 -4.67 -12.70
C THR A 260 20.43 -5.12 -12.18
N VAL A 261 20.18 -6.43 -12.15
CA VAL A 261 18.97 -7.01 -11.53
C VAL A 261 19.41 -8.06 -10.53
N ARG A 262 18.94 -7.93 -9.30
CA ARG A 262 19.26 -8.84 -8.20
C ARG A 262 18.03 -9.09 -7.32
N LYS A 263 17.97 -10.29 -6.79
CA LYS A 263 17.00 -10.60 -5.73
C LYS A 263 17.63 -10.31 -4.36
N LYS A 264 16.96 -9.45 -3.56
CA LYS A 264 17.44 -9.05 -2.23
C LYS A 264 16.27 -9.04 -1.23
N GLU A 265 16.39 -9.80 -0.15
CA GLU A 265 15.42 -9.82 0.97
C GLU A 265 13.95 -10.01 0.54
N GLY A 266 13.71 -10.88 -0.46
CA GLY A 266 12.37 -11.14 -0.98
C GLY A 266 11.83 -10.09 -1.95
N LYS A 267 12.57 -9.02 -2.23
CA LYS A 267 12.28 -7.99 -3.24
C LYS A 267 13.22 -8.16 -4.43
N VAL A 268 12.84 -7.57 -5.56
CA VAL A 268 13.69 -7.50 -6.76
C VAL A 268 14.19 -6.07 -6.90
N GLU A 269 15.51 -5.89 -6.88
CA GLU A 269 16.17 -4.61 -7.11
C GLU A 269 16.61 -4.53 -8.58
N ILE A 270 16.13 -3.50 -9.28
CA ILE A 270 16.57 -3.14 -10.63
C ILE A 270 17.31 -1.81 -10.52
N ARG A 271 18.58 -1.79 -10.89
CA ARG A 271 19.41 -0.59 -10.84
C ARG A 271 19.90 -0.24 -12.23
N ILE A 272 19.69 1.01 -12.64
CA ILE A 272 20.21 1.58 -13.87
C ILE A 272 21.19 2.68 -13.48
N ARG A 273 22.45 2.54 -13.92
CA ARG A 273 23.53 3.50 -13.66
C ARG A 273 24.03 4.05 -14.98
N ASP A 274 24.20 5.35 -15.04
CA ASP A 274 24.81 6.07 -16.17
C ASP A 274 26.05 6.84 -15.71
N ASN A 275 26.90 7.22 -16.67
CA ASN A 275 28.04 8.11 -16.47
C ASN A 275 27.75 9.54 -16.98
N GLY A 276 26.49 9.97 -16.85
CA GLY A 276 26.03 11.29 -17.28
C GLY A 276 26.53 12.45 -16.42
N GLN A 277 25.93 13.61 -16.58
CA GLN A 277 26.30 14.83 -15.87
C GLN A 277 25.94 14.84 -14.36
N GLY A 278 25.13 13.88 -13.92
CA GLY A 278 24.61 13.80 -12.56
C GLY A 278 23.51 14.83 -12.25
N ILE A 279 22.98 14.77 -11.03
CA ILE A 279 21.88 15.62 -10.56
C ILE A 279 22.38 16.53 -9.44
N PRO A 280 22.35 17.86 -9.63
CA PRO A 280 22.72 18.84 -8.61
C PRO A 280 21.87 18.67 -7.35
N GLU A 281 22.46 18.95 -6.18
CA GLU A 281 21.84 18.72 -4.88
C GLU A 281 20.53 19.49 -4.69
N ASN A 282 20.47 20.73 -5.15
CA ASN A 282 19.28 21.59 -5.08
C ASN A 282 18.10 21.12 -5.94
N LEU A 283 18.31 20.12 -6.83
CA LEU A 283 17.28 19.54 -7.70
C LEU A 283 16.78 18.18 -7.24
N ARG A 284 17.50 17.50 -6.32
CA ARG A 284 17.24 16.12 -5.90
C ARG A 284 15.83 15.89 -5.37
N GLU A 285 15.28 16.84 -4.60
CA GLU A 285 13.93 16.73 -4.05
C GLU A 285 12.82 16.93 -5.10
N LYS A 286 13.17 17.50 -6.26
CA LYS A 286 12.20 17.90 -7.29
C LYS A 286 12.09 16.93 -8.45
N ILE A 287 13.07 16.02 -8.64
CA ILE A 287 13.15 15.19 -9.86
C ILE A 287 11.95 14.26 -10.06
N PHE A 288 11.27 13.85 -8.99
CA PHE A 288 10.06 13.05 -9.05
C PHE A 288 8.76 13.88 -9.03
N GLN A 289 8.88 15.22 -8.91
CA GLN A 289 7.70 16.07 -8.99
C GLN A 289 7.22 16.16 -10.45
N PRO A 290 5.91 16.13 -10.69
CA PRO A 290 5.37 16.38 -12.02
C PRO A 290 5.83 17.73 -12.56
N ASN A 291 6.09 17.80 -13.87
CA ASN A 291 6.49 19.01 -14.58
C ASN A 291 7.90 19.54 -14.25
N PHE A 292 8.69 18.78 -13.50
CA PHE A 292 10.07 19.16 -13.25
C PHE A 292 10.99 18.60 -14.35
N THR A 293 11.66 19.48 -15.07
CA THR A 293 12.66 19.13 -16.09
C THR A 293 13.78 20.16 -16.14
N THR A 294 14.98 19.70 -16.40
CA THR A 294 16.15 20.54 -16.73
C THR A 294 16.43 20.54 -18.23
N LYS A 295 15.65 19.81 -19.02
CA LYS A 295 15.84 19.64 -20.46
C LYS A 295 14.92 20.57 -21.23
N SER A 296 15.43 21.18 -22.30
CA SER A 296 14.67 22.12 -23.14
C SER A 296 13.45 21.47 -23.85
N SER A 297 13.51 20.16 -24.11
CA SER A 297 12.45 19.39 -24.79
C SER A 297 11.74 18.39 -23.90
N GLY A 298 11.97 18.43 -22.58
CA GLY A 298 11.41 17.45 -21.64
C GLY A 298 10.17 17.98 -20.92
N MET A 299 9.07 17.22 -20.89
CA MET A 299 7.84 17.55 -20.17
C MET A 299 7.93 17.41 -18.65
N GLY A 300 9.03 16.87 -18.12
CA GLY A 300 9.15 16.61 -16.68
C GLY A 300 8.19 15.58 -16.10
N LEU A 301 7.54 14.77 -16.93
CA LEU A 301 6.55 13.78 -16.51
C LEU A 301 7.13 12.36 -16.36
N GLY A 302 8.25 12.06 -17.02
CA GLY A 302 8.78 10.68 -17.10
C GLY A 302 9.08 10.07 -15.75
N LEU A 303 9.85 10.74 -14.89
CA LEU A 303 10.20 10.24 -13.54
C LEU A 303 9.01 10.22 -12.60
N ALA A 304 8.12 11.20 -12.67
CA ALA A 304 6.88 11.23 -11.87
C ALA A 304 5.96 10.03 -12.22
N ILE A 305 5.85 9.70 -13.50
CA ILE A 305 5.10 8.53 -13.99
C ILE A 305 5.78 7.24 -13.50
N CYS A 306 7.12 7.13 -13.60
CA CYS A 306 7.85 5.97 -13.11
C CYS A 306 7.59 5.74 -11.62
N LYS A 307 7.67 6.79 -10.81
CA LYS A 307 7.38 6.73 -9.37
C LYS A 307 5.98 6.20 -9.11
N ARG A 308 4.98 6.78 -9.75
CA ARG A 308 3.59 6.36 -9.58
C ARG A 308 3.33 4.90 -9.99
N ILE A 309 3.92 4.46 -11.11
CA ILE A 309 3.81 3.07 -11.57
C ILE A 309 4.41 2.11 -10.54
N ILE A 310 5.62 2.39 -10.06
CA ILE A 310 6.31 1.54 -9.08
C ILE A 310 5.55 1.50 -7.75
N GLU A 311 5.08 2.65 -7.26
CA GLU A 311 4.28 2.74 -6.03
C GLU A 311 2.94 1.99 -6.15
N SER A 312 2.29 2.04 -7.32
CA SER A 312 1.04 1.29 -7.56
C SER A 312 1.22 -0.24 -7.54
N MET A 313 2.45 -0.72 -7.80
CA MET A 313 2.84 -2.13 -7.70
C MET A 313 3.37 -2.51 -6.30
N GLY A 314 3.32 -1.59 -5.32
CA GLY A 314 3.85 -1.80 -3.97
C GLY A 314 5.39 -1.75 -3.88
N GLY A 315 6.06 -1.19 -4.90
CA GLY A 315 7.50 -1.01 -4.95
C GLY A 315 7.93 0.40 -4.50
N GLU A 316 9.23 0.61 -4.49
CA GLU A 316 9.86 1.89 -4.19
C GLU A 316 10.83 2.28 -5.31
N ILE A 317 10.93 3.56 -5.64
CA ILE A 317 11.92 4.10 -6.57
C ILE A 317 12.72 5.19 -5.87
N GLY A 318 14.04 5.12 -6.04
CA GLY A 318 14.97 6.09 -5.51
C GLY A 318 16.15 6.30 -6.45
N PHE A 319 17.06 7.18 -6.11
CA PHE A 319 18.28 7.44 -6.89
C PHE A 319 19.43 7.84 -5.97
N VAL A 320 20.63 7.61 -6.50
CA VAL A 320 21.88 8.16 -5.96
C VAL A 320 22.57 8.87 -7.11
N SER A 321 23.07 10.07 -6.91
CA SER A 321 23.72 10.84 -7.96
C SER A 321 24.87 11.69 -7.42
N GLU A 322 25.95 11.72 -8.17
CA GLU A 322 27.12 12.58 -7.95
C GLU A 322 27.33 13.42 -9.20
N VAL A 323 27.60 14.71 -9.04
CA VAL A 323 27.79 15.63 -10.18
C VAL A 323 29.20 15.47 -10.74
N GLY A 324 29.33 15.19 -12.03
CA GLY A 324 30.61 15.17 -12.74
C GLY A 324 31.40 13.86 -12.66
N VAL A 325 30.77 12.79 -12.21
CA VAL A 325 31.43 11.45 -12.16
C VAL A 325 31.24 10.70 -13.46
#